data_14e468e1a74895059ade05781a84e989
#
_entry.id   14e468e1a74895059ade05781a84e989
#
_cell.length_a   1.000
_cell.length_b   1.000
_cell.length_c   1.000
_cell.angle_alpha   90.00
_cell.angle_beta   90.00
_cell.angle_gamma   90.00
#
_symmetry.space_group_name_H-M   'P 1'
#
loop_
_entity.id
_entity.type
_entity.pdbx_description
1 polymer ?
#
loop_
_entity_poly.entity_id
_entity_poly.type
_entity_poly.pdbx_seq_one_letter_code
_entity_poly.pdbx_strand_id
1 'polypeptide(L)'
;MSVKGQEFAGYDSRALPGMGLGYATSNRGACHLKHDVFAEDMEDQSAAGKAQPCKTSQDAIATIDSTGLCLFTSGAWDLADYAEQLDAACEGDWTVERLEKTGERIWNIERQFNLAAGLGRADDTLPPRLLNDPTPSGTAKGRVCDLNTMLNEYYELRGWDSEGKPTTETLARLNLL
;
A
#
# COMPACT_ATOMS: atom_id res chain seq x y z
N MET A 1 -15.44 6.15 11.08
CA MET A 1 -14.21 6.60 10.38
C MET A 1 -14.03 5.75 9.14
N SER A 2 -13.73 6.36 7.99
CA SER A 2 -13.57 5.66 6.71
C SER A 2 -12.57 6.38 5.81
N VAL A 3 -12.00 5.67 4.84
CA VAL A 3 -11.25 6.23 3.71
C VAL A 3 -11.88 5.67 2.44
N LYS A 4 -12.14 6.52 1.45
CA LYS A 4 -12.79 6.11 0.18
C LYS A 4 -14.04 5.24 0.41
N GLY A 5 -14.84 5.53 1.46
CA GLY A 5 -16.06 4.81 1.80
C GLY A 5 -15.87 3.49 2.57
N GLN A 6 -14.66 2.96 2.70
CA GLN A 6 -14.35 1.76 3.49
C GLN A 6 -14.10 2.12 4.94
N GLU A 7 -14.74 1.41 5.87
CA GLU A 7 -14.51 1.56 7.32
C GLU A 7 -13.10 1.09 7.71
N PHE A 8 -12.59 1.73 8.78
CA PHE A 8 -11.29 1.37 9.36
C PHE A 8 -11.34 0.03 10.10
N ALA A 9 -10.28 -0.76 9.94
CA ALA A 9 -9.92 -1.80 10.88
C ALA A 9 -9.45 -1.19 12.23
N GLY A 10 -9.28 -2.01 13.25
CA GLY A 10 -8.97 -1.57 14.62
C GLY A 10 -7.55 -1.04 14.87
N TYR A 11 -6.81 -0.67 13.82
CA TYR A 11 -5.43 -0.15 13.91
C TYR A 11 -5.43 1.38 13.89
N ASP A 12 -4.90 1.98 14.96
CA ASP A 12 -4.82 3.45 15.07
C ASP A 12 -3.59 3.99 14.34
N SER A 13 -3.80 4.71 13.25
CA SER A 13 -2.73 5.29 12.42
C SER A 13 -1.83 6.30 13.15
N ARG A 14 -2.23 6.79 14.32
CA ARG A 14 -1.40 7.67 15.16
C ARG A 14 -0.31 6.90 15.90
N ALA A 15 -0.54 5.59 16.13
CA ALA A 15 0.43 4.66 16.69
C ALA A 15 1.16 3.86 15.60
N LEU A 16 0.51 3.65 14.46
CA LEU A 16 0.97 2.83 13.34
C LEU A 16 0.94 3.67 12.05
N PRO A 17 1.91 4.59 11.87
CA PRO A 17 1.87 5.55 10.75
C PRO A 17 1.99 4.88 9.37
N GLY A 18 2.77 3.82 9.23
CA GLY A 18 2.88 3.05 7.99
C GLY A 18 1.55 2.38 7.61
N MET A 19 0.84 1.81 8.59
CA MET A 19 -0.53 1.33 8.37
C MET A 19 -1.45 2.47 7.95
N GLY A 20 -1.26 3.68 8.52
CA GLY A 20 -1.98 4.90 8.12
C GLY A 20 -1.75 5.27 6.67
N LEU A 21 -0.51 5.25 6.20
CA LEU A 21 -0.16 5.46 4.80
C LEU A 21 -0.85 4.42 3.90
N GLY A 22 -0.78 3.15 4.28
CA GLY A 22 -1.43 2.07 3.57
C GLY A 22 -2.94 2.27 3.44
N TYR A 23 -3.63 2.71 4.50
CA TYR A 23 -5.07 3.03 4.45
C TYR A 23 -5.36 4.19 3.51
N ALA A 24 -4.57 5.27 3.58
CA ALA A 24 -4.77 6.45 2.74
C ALA A 24 -4.58 6.14 1.26
N THR A 25 -3.57 5.34 0.92
CA THR A 25 -3.18 5.04 -0.47
C THR A 25 -3.84 3.80 -1.05
N SER A 26 -4.47 2.95 -0.24
CA SER A 26 -5.16 1.75 -0.72
C SER A 26 -6.18 2.10 -1.81
N ASN A 27 -6.16 1.35 -2.89
CA ASN A 27 -7.05 1.53 -4.03
C ASN A 27 -8.53 1.23 -3.71
N ARG A 28 -8.81 0.49 -2.63
CA ARG A 28 -10.18 0.18 -2.18
C ARG A 28 -10.55 0.81 -0.82
N GLY A 29 -9.75 1.75 -0.33
CA GLY A 29 -10.02 2.46 0.93
C GLY A 29 -9.34 1.83 2.15
N ALA A 30 -9.86 2.09 3.36
CA ALA A 30 -9.23 1.71 4.64
C ALA A 30 -9.19 0.19 4.86
N CYS A 31 -8.42 -0.51 4.07
CA CYS A 31 -8.31 -1.97 4.10
C CYS A 31 -6.92 -2.42 4.57
N HIS A 32 -6.85 -3.12 5.71
CA HIS A 32 -5.62 -3.69 6.26
C HIS A 32 -5.11 -4.94 5.52
N LEU A 33 -5.88 -5.47 4.56
CA LEU A 33 -5.50 -6.64 3.76
C LEU A 33 -4.92 -6.25 2.39
N LYS A 34 -4.58 -4.98 2.17
CA LYS A 34 -3.91 -4.50 0.94
C LYS A 34 -2.49 -4.01 1.19
N HIS A 35 -2.04 -4.07 2.41
CA HIS A 35 -0.69 -3.77 2.87
C HIS A 35 -0.49 -4.36 4.27
N ASP A 36 0.75 -4.64 4.61
CA ASP A 36 1.16 -4.99 5.97
C ASP A 36 2.53 -4.34 6.23
N VAL A 37 2.54 -3.35 7.11
CA VAL A 37 3.73 -2.65 7.61
C VAL A 37 3.68 -2.57 9.14
N PHE A 38 2.98 -3.52 9.74
CA PHE A 38 2.78 -3.56 11.18
C PHE A 38 4.10 -3.79 11.94
N ALA A 39 4.95 -4.65 11.43
CA ALA A 39 6.24 -4.93 12.05
C ALA A 39 7.13 -3.69 12.09
N GLU A 40 7.25 -2.97 10.97
CA GLU A 40 8.02 -1.74 10.85
C GLU A 40 7.49 -0.61 11.74
N ASP A 41 6.17 -0.56 11.92
CA ASP A 41 5.52 0.40 12.82
C ASP A 41 5.73 0.04 14.31
N MET A 42 5.85 -1.25 14.62
CA MET A 42 6.16 -1.71 15.99
C MET A 42 7.63 -1.46 16.36
N GLU A 43 8.53 -1.52 15.41
CA GLU A 43 9.96 -1.21 15.62
C GLU A 43 10.19 0.30 15.74
N ASP A 44 9.60 1.09 14.85
CA ASP A 44 9.70 2.55 14.85
C ASP A 44 8.35 3.19 14.50
N GLN A 45 7.80 3.96 15.41
CA GLN A 45 6.55 4.70 15.22
C GLN A 45 6.74 6.08 14.58
N SER A 46 7.90 6.38 13.97
CA SER A 46 8.08 7.59 13.17
C SER A 46 7.42 7.48 11.80
N ALA A 47 7.11 8.61 11.17
CA ALA A 47 6.62 8.63 9.79
C ALA A 47 7.74 8.38 8.77
N ALA A 48 8.99 8.63 9.13
CA ALA A 48 10.13 8.50 8.22
C ALA A 48 10.34 7.04 7.79
N GLY A 49 10.63 6.84 6.50
CA GLY A 49 10.98 5.54 5.94
C GLY A 49 9.82 4.54 5.82
N LYS A 50 8.57 4.95 6.01
CA LYS A 50 7.40 4.06 5.91
C LYS A 50 6.90 3.88 4.46
N ALA A 51 7.26 4.75 3.56
CA ALA A 51 6.77 4.73 2.19
C ALA A 51 7.24 3.50 1.40
N GLN A 52 8.53 3.14 1.51
CA GLN A 52 9.09 2.00 0.80
C GLN A 52 8.50 0.65 1.28
N PRO A 53 8.48 0.32 2.59
CA PRO A 53 7.84 -0.91 3.06
C PRO A 53 6.36 -0.98 2.66
N CYS A 54 5.63 0.13 2.76
CA CYS A 54 4.23 0.18 2.36
C CYS A 54 4.05 -0.15 0.87
N LYS A 55 4.85 0.47 -0.02
CA LYS A 55 4.81 0.16 -1.46
C LYS A 55 5.13 -1.31 -1.73
N THR A 56 6.20 -1.81 -1.15
CA THR A 56 6.66 -3.21 -1.35
C THR A 56 5.59 -4.20 -0.91
N SER A 57 5.02 -4.00 0.28
CA SER A 57 3.94 -4.84 0.80
C SER A 57 2.70 -4.80 -0.09
N GLN A 58 2.30 -3.63 -0.56
CA GLN A 58 1.15 -3.47 -1.47
C GLN A 58 1.35 -4.23 -2.78
N ASP A 59 2.53 -4.16 -3.37
CA ASP A 59 2.84 -4.86 -4.63
C ASP A 59 2.86 -6.38 -4.42
N ALA A 60 3.49 -6.86 -3.36
CA ALA A 60 3.53 -8.28 -3.00
C ALA A 60 2.10 -8.83 -2.77
N ILE A 61 1.29 -8.14 -1.97
CA ILE A 61 -0.08 -8.56 -1.68
C ILE A 61 -0.95 -8.56 -2.95
N ALA A 62 -0.82 -7.57 -3.82
CA ALA A 62 -1.55 -7.55 -5.09
C ALA A 62 -1.20 -8.76 -5.97
N THR A 63 0.06 -9.17 -5.98
CA THR A 63 0.51 -10.38 -6.67
C THR A 63 -0.08 -11.63 -6.04
N ILE A 64 0.01 -11.77 -4.72
CA ILE A 64 -0.51 -12.94 -3.97
C ILE A 64 -2.02 -13.08 -4.20
N ASP A 65 -2.79 -11.99 -4.10
CA ASP A 65 -4.23 -11.99 -4.39
C ASP A 65 -4.55 -12.51 -5.80
N SER A 66 -3.66 -12.24 -6.77
CA SER A 66 -3.82 -12.68 -8.17
C SER A 66 -3.58 -14.17 -8.38
N THR A 67 -2.88 -14.84 -7.47
CA THR A 67 -2.65 -16.29 -7.54
C THR A 67 -3.91 -17.11 -7.21
N GLY A 68 -4.90 -16.49 -6.55
CA GLY A 68 -6.06 -17.17 -6.01
C GLY A 68 -5.80 -17.88 -4.68
N LEU A 69 -4.59 -17.79 -4.14
CA LEU A 69 -4.23 -18.35 -2.84
C LEU A 69 -4.66 -17.41 -1.70
N CYS A 70 -4.81 -17.96 -0.52
CA CYS A 70 -5.15 -17.17 0.66
C CYS A 70 -3.99 -16.27 1.05
N LEU A 71 -4.26 -14.97 1.28
CA LEU A 71 -3.24 -14.01 1.72
C LEU A 71 -2.47 -14.46 2.97
N PHE A 72 -3.10 -15.18 3.89
CA PHE A 72 -2.43 -15.65 5.11
C PHE A 72 -1.33 -16.70 4.88
N THR A 73 -1.20 -17.22 3.66
CA THR A 73 -0.02 -18.03 3.31
C THR A 73 1.27 -17.19 3.33
N SER A 74 1.19 -15.87 3.15
CA SER A 74 2.33 -14.94 3.27
C SER A 74 2.94 -14.87 4.68
N GLY A 75 2.27 -15.39 5.69
CA GLY A 75 2.85 -15.59 7.03
C GLY A 75 3.91 -16.69 7.11
N ALA A 76 4.02 -17.53 6.07
CA ALA A 76 4.97 -18.63 6.01
C ALA A 76 5.77 -18.66 4.69
N TRP A 77 5.27 -18.05 3.64
CA TRP A 77 5.85 -18.02 2.30
C TRP A 77 6.27 -16.63 1.90
N ASP A 78 7.38 -16.53 1.19
CA ASP A 78 7.82 -15.32 0.51
C ASP A 78 7.50 -15.38 -1.00
N LEU A 79 7.86 -14.34 -1.76
CA LEU A 79 7.60 -14.31 -3.21
C LEU A 79 8.33 -15.41 -3.99
N ALA A 80 9.43 -15.94 -3.47
CA ALA A 80 10.14 -17.04 -4.13
C ALA A 80 9.31 -18.33 -4.05
N ASP A 81 8.67 -18.61 -2.90
CA ASP A 81 7.79 -19.78 -2.76
C ASP A 81 6.60 -19.70 -3.73
N TYR A 82 6.02 -18.51 -3.92
CA TYR A 82 4.95 -18.30 -4.90
C TYR A 82 5.45 -18.46 -6.34
N ALA A 83 6.65 -17.97 -6.63
CA ALA A 83 7.25 -18.10 -7.95
C ALA A 83 7.45 -19.57 -8.33
N GLU A 84 8.01 -20.39 -7.45
CA GLU A 84 8.22 -21.82 -7.66
C GLU A 84 6.90 -22.57 -7.93
N GLN A 85 5.85 -22.25 -7.18
CA GLN A 85 4.53 -22.87 -7.37
C GLN A 85 3.89 -22.47 -8.70
N LEU A 86 4.00 -21.20 -9.08
CA LEU A 86 3.47 -20.72 -10.35
C LEU A 86 4.25 -21.30 -11.54
N ASP A 87 5.57 -21.41 -11.43
CA ASP A 87 6.41 -22.02 -12.47
C ASP A 87 6.08 -23.50 -12.67
N ALA A 88 5.74 -24.20 -11.57
CA ALA A 88 5.34 -25.60 -11.64
C ALA A 88 3.89 -25.82 -12.15
N ALA A 89 2.99 -24.87 -11.95
CA ALA A 89 1.56 -25.01 -12.24
C ALA A 89 1.10 -24.29 -13.50
N CYS A 90 1.82 -23.26 -13.95
CA CYS A 90 1.44 -22.37 -15.04
C CYS A 90 2.53 -22.33 -16.11
N GLU A 91 2.13 -22.06 -17.35
CA GLU A 91 3.10 -21.79 -18.42
C GLU A 91 3.83 -20.46 -18.20
N GLY A 92 5.09 -20.42 -18.51
CA GLY A 92 5.96 -19.23 -18.50
C GLY A 92 7.02 -19.30 -17.40
N ASP A 93 8.00 -18.41 -17.49
CA ASP A 93 9.08 -18.29 -16.48
C ASP A 93 8.59 -17.38 -15.35
N TRP A 94 8.26 -17.95 -14.21
CA TRP A 94 7.82 -17.21 -13.04
C TRP A 94 8.99 -16.97 -12.10
N THR A 95 9.45 -15.72 -12.06
CA THR A 95 10.53 -15.26 -11.17
C THR A 95 10.01 -14.25 -10.15
N VAL A 96 10.76 -14.01 -9.09
CA VAL A 96 10.43 -12.99 -8.08
C VAL A 96 10.25 -11.62 -8.75
N GLU A 97 11.17 -11.22 -9.65
CA GLU A 97 11.08 -9.93 -10.34
C GLU A 97 9.82 -9.82 -11.21
N ARG A 98 9.39 -10.93 -11.83
CA ARG A 98 8.14 -10.94 -12.58
C ARG A 98 6.94 -10.76 -11.67
N LEU A 99 6.96 -11.36 -10.47
CA LEU A 99 5.90 -11.23 -9.48
C LEU A 99 5.84 -9.80 -8.92
N GLU A 100 6.97 -9.21 -8.54
CA GLU A 100 7.06 -7.83 -8.09
C GLU A 100 6.54 -6.86 -9.16
N LYS A 101 6.96 -7.03 -10.41
CA LYS A 101 6.46 -6.21 -11.51
C LYS A 101 4.97 -6.42 -11.75
N THR A 102 4.45 -7.62 -11.57
CA THR A 102 3.02 -7.92 -11.69
C THR A 102 2.22 -7.16 -10.63
N GLY A 103 2.63 -7.18 -9.38
CA GLY A 103 2.00 -6.43 -8.29
C GLY A 103 2.01 -4.92 -8.54
N GLU A 104 3.16 -4.38 -8.97
CA GLU A 104 3.26 -2.96 -9.32
C GLU A 104 2.33 -2.58 -10.49
N ARG A 105 2.19 -3.45 -11.50
CA ARG A 105 1.25 -3.26 -12.61
C ARG A 105 -0.19 -3.23 -12.13
N ILE A 106 -0.60 -4.20 -11.30
CA ILE A 106 -1.95 -4.27 -10.74
C ILE A 106 -2.26 -2.99 -9.99
N TRP A 107 -1.35 -2.55 -9.12
CA TRP A 107 -1.53 -1.34 -8.32
C TRP A 107 -1.72 -0.10 -9.18
N ASN A 108 -0.97 0.02 -10.27
CA ASN A 108 -1.10 1.15 -11.19
C ASN A 108 -2.36 1.07 -12.07
N ILE A 109 -2.83 -0.12 -12.47
CA ILE A 109 -4.10 -0.30 -13.17
C ILE A 109 -5.28 0.11 -12.29
N GLU A 110 -5.30 -0.37 -11.04
CA GLU A 110 -6.33 0.00 -10.07
C GLU A 110 -6.30 1.52 -9.78
N ARG A 111 -5.10 2.13 -9.73
CA ARG A 111 -4.97 3.58 -9.57
C ARG A 111 -5.54 4.34 -10.77
N GLN A 112 -5.26 3.92 -12.00
CA GLN A 112 -5.84 4.54 -13.20
C GLN A 112 -7.38 4.42 -13.20
N PHE A 113 -7.91 3.26 -12.82
CA PHE A 113 -9.35 3.07 -12.67
C PHE A 113 -9.95 4.06 -11.66
N ASN A 114 -9.34 4.21 -10.49
CA ASN A 114 -9.80 5.14 -9.46
C ASN A 114 -9.76 6.61 -9.95
N LEU A 115 -8.70 7.00 -10.63
CA LEU A 115 -8.59 8.35 -11.24
C LEU A 115 -9.70 8.59 -12.27
N ALA A 116 -9.99 7.60 -13.11
CA ALA A 116 -11.10 7.68 -14.07
C ALA A 116 -12.47 7.73 -13.38
N ALA A 117 -12.61 7.13 -12.20
CA ALA A 117 -13.80 7.20 -11.36
C ALA A 117 -13.90 8.51 -10.53
N GLY A 118 -12.91 9.40 -10.64
CA GLY A 118 -12.88 10.69 -9.94
C GLY A 118 -12.21 10.69 -8.58
N LEU A 119 -11.58 9.58 -8.17
CA LEU A 119 -10.78 9.51 -6.95
C LEU A 119 -9.33 9.91 -7.26
N GLY A 120 -8.75 10.81 -6.48
CA GLY A 120 -7.41 11.33 -6.69
C GLY A 120 -6.66 11.62 -5.39
N ARG A 121 -5.68 12.53 -5.44
CA ARG A 121 -4.88 12.90 -4.27
C ARG A 121 -5.73 13.33 -3.07
N ALA A 122 -6.81 14.04 -3.28
CA ALA A 122 -7.70 14.51 -2.21
C ALA A 122 -8.33 13.36 -1.42
N ASP A 123 -8.47 12.18 -2.05
CA ASP A 123 -9.01 10.98 -1.44
C ASP A 123 -7.94 10.11 -0.75
N ASP A 124 -6.66 10.37 -1.03
CA ASP A 124 -5.53 9.73 -0.35
C ASP A 124 -5.28 10.43 0.99
N THR A 125 -6.23 10.30 1.89
CA THR A 125 -6.24 10.97 3.18
C THR A 125 -6.75 10.05 4.28
N LEU A 126 -6.65 10.53 5.52
CA LEU A 126 -7.20 9.87 6.70
C LEU A 126 -8.30 10.73 7.33
N PRO A 127 -9.21 10.15 8.13
CA PRO A 127 -10.16 10.93 8.91
C PRO A 127 -9.48 12.04 9.70
N PRO A 128 -10.07 13.27 9.76
CA PRO A 128 -9.46 14.42 10.42
C PRO A 128 -8.99 14.15 11.85
N ARG A 129 -9.69 13.28 12.56
CA ARG A 129 -9.29 12.88 13.92
C ARG A 129 -7.89 12.27 14.00
N LEU A 130 -7.50 11.46 13.01
CA LEU A 130 -6.20 10.79 13.00
C LEU A 130 -5.06 11.74 12.59
N LEU A 131 -5.40 12.80 11.86
CA LEU A 131 -4.45 13.82 11.39
C LEU A 131 -4.28 14.97 12.39
N ASN A 132 -5.31 15.30 13.20
CA ASN A 132 -5.35 16.53 13.97
C ASN A 132 -5.51 16.34 15.47
N ASP A 133 -6.10 15.22 15.94
CA ASP A 133 -6.37 15.00 17.36
C ASP A 133 -5.31 14.09 17.96
N PRO A 134 -4.42 14.62 18.84
CA PRO A 134 -3.38 13.81 19.45
C PRO A 134 -3.97 12.66 20.28
N THR A 135 -3.31 11.50 20.22
CA THR A 135 -3.69 10.33 21.04
C THR A 135 -3.62 10.69 22.54
N PRO A 136 -4.67 10.44 23.31
CA PRO A 136 -4.73 10.90 24.72
C PRO A 136 -3.88 10.04 25.67
N SER A 137 -3.57 8.79 25.31
CA SER A 137 -2.91 7.83 26.19
C SER A 137 -2.16 6.74 25.41
N GLY A 138 -1.48 5.84 26.10
CA GLY A 138 -0.73 4.73 25.52
C GLY A 138 0.66 5.15 24.99
N THR A 139 1.29 4.25 24.22
CA THR A 139 2.65 4.45 23.67
C THR A 139 2.71 5.58 22.62
N ALA A 140 1.58 5.86 21.97
CA ALA A 140 1.46 6.93 20.97
C ALA A 140 0.92 8.25 21.56
N LYS A 141 0.88 8.42 22.89
CA LYS A 141 0.37 9.63 23.54
C LYS A 141 0.98 10.90 22.94
N GLY A 142 0.10 11.85 22.55
CA GLY A 142 0.47 13.14 21.99
C GLY A 142 0.78 13.11 20.48
N ARG A 143 0.69 11.94 19.82
CA ARG A 143 0.96 11.81 18.37
C ARG A 143 -0.30 11.97 17.53
N VAL A 144 -0.09 12.47 16.34
CA VAL A 144 -1.00 12.42 15.18
C VAL A 144 -0.30 11.66 14.05
N CYS A 145 -1.04 11.24 13.04
CA CYS A 145 -0.44 10.63 11.86
C CYS A 145 0.09 11.72 10.92
N ASP A 146 1.41 11.78 10.74
CA ASP A 146 2.05 12.69 9.77
C ASP A 146 2.00 12.09 8.36
N LEU A 147 0.81 12.07 7.80
CA LEU A 147 0.55 11.49 6.49
C LEU A 147 1.28 12.24 5.36
N ASN A 148 1.38 13.56 5.45
CA ASN A 148 1.93 14.36 4.35
C ASN A 148 3.40 14.04 4.06
N THR A 149 4.20 13.82 5.09
CA THR A 149 5.61 13.43 4.95
C THR A 149 5.71 12.11 4.20
N MET A 150 4.92 11.11 4.58
CA MET A 150 4.95 9.78 3.97
C MET A 150 4.37 9.76 2.56
N LEU A 151 3.30 10.51 2.31
CA LEU A 151 2.57 10.47 1.04
C LEU A 151 3.38 11.01 -0.13
N ASN A 152 4.18 12.07 0.08
CA ASN A 152 5.03 12.62 -0.97
C ASN A 152 6.13 11.62 -1.35
N GLU A 153 6.83 11.04 -0.38
CA GLU A 153 7.83 9.99 -0.60
C GLU A 153 7.22 8.78 -1.32
N TYR A 154 6.02 8.38 -0.90
CA TYR A 154 5.31 7.26 -1.52
C TYR A 154 5.00 7.53 -3.00
N TYR A 155 4.56 8.73 -3.37
CA TYR A 155 4.30 9.08 -4.77
C TYR A 155 5.57 9.07 -5.61
N GLU A 156 6.68 9.58 -5.08
CA GLU A 156 7.99 9.50 -5.75
C GLU A 156 8.40 8.05 -6.01
N LEU A 157 8.31 7.19 -5.00
CA LEU A 157 8.62 5.76 -5.11
C LEU A 157 7.71 5.01 -6.10
N ARG A 158 6.44 5.44 -6.22
CA ARG A 158 5.50 4.90 -7.20
C ARG A 158 5.75 5.41 -8.62
N GLY A 159 6.56 6.44 -8.81
CA GLY A 159 6.69 7.15 -10.08
C GLY A 159 5.39 7.86 -10.46
N TRP A 160 4.69 8.43 -9.48
CA TRP A 160 3.49 9.23 -9.64
C TRP A 160 3.82 10.73 -9.51
N ASP A 161 3.02 11.57 -10.14
CA ASP A 161 3.13 13.02 -9.99
C ASP A 161 2.57 13.52 -8.65
N SER A 162 2.67 14.83 -8.41
CA SER A 162 2.15 15.45 -7.19
C SER A 162 0.64 15.31 -6.98
N GLU A 163 -0.11 14.98 -8.03
CA GLU A 163 -1.55 14.72 -8.00
C GLU A 163 -1.85 13.22 -7.81
N GLY A 164 -0.82 12.40 -7.61
CA GLY A 164 -0.92 10.96 -7.44
C GLY A 164 -1.30 10.21 -8.72
N LYS A 165 -0.95 10.77 -9.88
CA LYS A 165 -1.17 10.12 -11.18
C LYS A 165 0.10 9.42 -11.62
N PRO A 166 0.02 8.15 -12.06
CA PRO A 166 1.16 7.48 -12.66
C PRO A 166 1.71 8.29 -13.85
N THR A 167 3.02 8.52 -13.88
CA THR A 167 3.65 9.23 -14.99
C THR A 167 3.65 8.38 -16.27
N THR A 168 3.73 9.02 -17.43
CA THR A 168 3.85 8.32 -18.72
C THR A 168 5.06 7.38 -18.74
N GLU A 169 6.17 7.78 -18.13
CA GLU A 169 7.37 6.98 -18.00
C GLU A 169 7.10 5.69 -17.18
N THR A 170 6.44 5.83 -16.04
CA THR A 170 6.05 4.68 -15.20
C THR A 170 5.12 3.73 -15.96
N LEU A 171 4.11 4.25 -16.64
CA LEU A 171 3.18 3.44 -17.43
C LEU A 171 3.88 2.72 -18.58
N ALA A 172 4.80 3.40 -19.29
CA ALA A 172 5.60 2.79 -20.35
C ALA A 172 6.48 1.64 -19.82
N ARG A 173 7.21 1.87 -18.71
CA ARG A 173 8.04 0.85 -18.04
C ARG A 173 7.24 -0.39 -17.64
N LEU A 174 6.01 -0.19 -17.25
CA LEU A 174 5.09 -1.25 -16.81
C LEU A 174 4.29 -1.88 -17.96
N ASN A 175 4.42 -1.41 -19.19
CA ASN A 175 3.62 -1.80 -20.37
C ASN A 175 2.10 -1.60 -20.11
N LEU A 176 1.72 -0.40 -19.68
CA LEU A 176 0.35 0.01 -19.36
C LEU A 176 -0.12 1.21 -20.19
N LEU A 177 0.61 1.58 -21.25
CA LEU A 177 0.22 2.58 -22.24
C LEU A 177 -0.72 1.97 -23.29
#